data_49f05e20b5a15f00b1064f16c4c9f835
#
_entry.id   49f05e20b5a15f00b1064f16c4c9f835
#
_cell.length_a   1.000
_cell.length_b   1.000
_cell.length_c   1.000
_cell.angle_alpha   90.00
_cell.angle_beta   90.00
_cell.angle_gamma   90.00
#
_symmetry.space_group_name_H-M   'P 1'
#
loop_
_entity.id
_entity.type
_entity.pdbx_description
1 polymer ?
#
loop_
_entity_poly.entity_id
_entity_poly.type
_entity_poly.pdbx_seq_one_letter_code
_entity_poly.pdbx_strand_id
1 'polypeptide(L)'
;MSAGSGLKHEEHNVGDEDVNFLQIWIEPKLQNVMPRYQRRFFPKDKRKNKLQTIVSNEEGQEHCWINQNAKLSLGWFETNNTIEYKLNPLNKGVYVFVMEGALKSGNETIGRRDAIGFWETDTVTFTTEQESEFIIIEAPINH
;
A
#
# COMPACT_ATOMS: atom_id res chain seq x y z
N MET A 1 -12.63 -1.43 0.61
CA MET A 1 -13.96 -1.29 1.22
C MET A 1 -13.83 -1.18 2.73
N SER A 2 -14.75 -0.45 3.37
CA SER A 2 -14.86 -0.40 4.82
C SER A 2 -16.08 -1.23 5.23
N ALA A 3 -15.85 -2.28 6.04
CA ALA A 3 -16.91 -3.23 6.40
C ALA A 3 -17.97 -2.62 7.32
N GLY A 4 -17.60 -1.63 8.14
CA GLY A 4 -18.52 -0.90 9.01
C GLY A 4 -19.26 -1.81 9.98
N SER A 5 -20.58 -1.84 9.89
CA SER A 5 -21.45 -2.73 10.67
C SER A 5 -21.46 -4.19 10.20
N GLY A 6 -20.72 -4.48 9.16
CA GLY A 6 -20.55 -5.81 8.57
C GLY A 6 -21.00 -5.87 7.11
N LEU A 7 -20.32 -6.68 6.32
CA LEU A 7 -20.69 -7.04 4.96
C LEU A 7 -20.21 -8.45 4.62
N LYS A 8 -20.82 -9.06 3.62
CA LYS A 8 -20.34 -10.29 3.00
C LYS A 8 -19.96 -9.98 1.55
N HIS A 9 -18.87 -10.55 1.09
CA HIS A 9 -18.43 -10.44 -0.31
C HIS A 9 -17.75 -11.72 -0.77
N GLU A 10 -17.61 -11.85 -2.05
CA GLU A 10 -16.91 -12.93 -2.72
C GLU A 10 -15.98 -12.33 -3.77
N GLU A 11 -14.84 -12.99 -3.99
CA GLU A 11 -13.87 -12.64 -5.03
C GLU A 11 -13.94 -13.73 -6.10
N HIS A 12 -14.31 -13.37 -7.32
CA HIS A 12 -14.39 -14.28 -8.45
C HIS A 12 -13.45 -13.83 -9.57
N ASN A 13 -12.60 -14.74 -10.05
CA ASN A 13 -11.93 -14.55 -11.32
C ASN A 13 -12.92 -14.88 -12.45
N VAL A 14 -13.36 -13.87 -13.16
CA VAL A 14 -14.31 -13.99 -14.30
C VAL A 14 -13.59 -13.97 -15.65
N GLY A 15 -12.27 -13.90 -15.67
CA GLY A 15 -11.45 -13.94 -16.88
C GLY A 15 -10.85 -15.34 -17.11
N ASP A 16 -10.25 -15.52 -18.27
CA ASP A 16 -9.61 -16.78 -18.69
C ASP A 16 -8.13 -16.85 -18.25
N GLU A 17 -7.57 -15.75 -17.72
CA GLU A 17 -6.18 -15.68 -17.26
C GLU A 17 -6.09 -15.75 -15.73
N ASP A 18 -4.95 -16.20 -15.22
CA ASP A 18 -4.67 -16.23 -13.80
C ASP A 18 -4.69 -14.82 -13.21
N VAL A 19 -5.32 -14.66 -12.05
CA VAL A 19 -5.38 -13.42 -11.30
C VAL A 19 -4.50 -13.50 -10.06
N ASN A 20 -3.64 -12.50 -9.87
CA ASN A 20 -2.91 -12.27 -8.63
C ASN A 20 -3.50 -11.06 -7.91
N PHE A 21 -3.78 -11.21 -6.62
CA PHE A 21 -4.28 -10.11 -5.80
C PHE A 21 -3.69 -10.16 -4.39
N LEU A 22 -3.72 -9.01 -3.72
CA LEU A 22 -3.42 -8.89 -2.30
C LEU A 22 -4.71 -8.61 -1.54
N GLN A 23 -4.99 -9.39 -0.52
CA GLN A 23 -6.07 -9.11 0.43
C GLN A 23 -5.46 -8.49 1.68
N ILE A 24 -5.75 -7.21 1.90
CA ILE A 24 -5.16 -6.43 2.98
C ILE A 24 -6.26 -6.05 3.97
N TRP A 25 -6.06 -6.42 5.24
CA TRP A 25 -6.96 -6.09 6.32
C TRP A 25 -6.33 -5.04 7.22
N ILE A 26 -7.04 -3.94 7.42
CA ILE A 26 -6.64 -2.85 8.30
C ILE A 26 -7.78 -2.61 9.28
N GLU A 27 -7.49 -2.64 10.58
CA GLU A 27 -8.47 -2.39 11.61
C GLU A 27 -9.02 -0.96 11.49
N PRO A 28 -10.36 -0.76 11.48
CA PRO A 28 -10.93 0.56 11.29
C PRO A 28 -10.83 1.41 12.56
N LYS A 29 -10.76 2.73 12.39
CA LYS A 29 -10.78 3.69 13.49
C LYS A 29 -12.12 3.75 14.20
N LEU A 30 -13.22 3.65 13.45
CA LEU A 30 -14.58 3.66 13.94
C LEU A 30 -15.28 2.36 13.55
N GLN A 31 -15.92 1.74 14.52
CA GLN A 31 -16.74 0.54 14.34
C GLN A 31 -18.21 0.89 14.10
N ASN A 32 -18.98 -0.06 13.59
CA ASN A 32 -20.43 0.05 13.39
C ASN A 32 -20.88 1.25 12.54
N VAL A 33 -20.02 1.75 11.66
CA VAL A 33 -20.38 2.77 10.66
C VAL A 33 -21.05 2.12 9.44
N MET A 34 -21.68 2.93 8.58
CA MET A 34 -22.25 2.44 7.33
C MET A 34 -21.14 1.83 6.45
N PRO A 35 -21.32 0.63 5.90
CA PRO A 35 -20.38 0.03 4.97
C PRO A 35 -20.16 0.93 3.74
N ARG A 36 -18.92 0.99 3.28
CA ARG A 36 -18.54 1.77 2.09
C ARG A 36 -17.72 0.92 1.14
N TYR A 37 -18.11 0.89 -0.11
CA TYR A 37 -17.40 0.21 -1.20
C TYR A 37 -16.99 1.20 -2.27
N GLN A 38 -15.73 1.11 -2.70
CA GLN A 38 -15.19 1.87 -3.84
C GLN A 38 -14.30 0.95 -4.67
N ARG A 39 -14.34 1.14 -5.98
CA ARG A 39 -13.46 0.47 -6.95
C ARG A 39 -12.82 1.52 -7.83
N ARG A 40 -11.49 1.44 -7.99
CA ARG A 40 -10.73 2.31 -8.88
C ARG A 40 -9.67 1.51 -9.63
N PHE A 41 -9.33 1.99 -10.80
CA PHE A 41 -8.25 1.44 -11.62
C PHE A 41 -7.04 2.38 -11.55
N PHE A 42 -5.86 1.80 -11.30
CA PHE A 42 -4.59 2.50 -11.15
C PHE A 42 -3.59 1.99 -12.18
N PRO A 43 -3.56 2.54 -13.41
CA PRO A 43 -2.69 2.06 -14.48
C PRO A 43 -1.21 2.17 -14.10
N LYS A 44 -0.43 1.14 -14.45
CA LYS A 44 1.01 1.08 -14.13
C LYS A 44 1.80 2.23 -14.76
N ASP A 45 1.51 2.57 -16.01
CA ASP A 45 2.18 3.64 -16.75
C ASP A 45 2.06 5.03 -16.08
N LYS A 46 1.02 5.26 -15.31
CA LYS A 46 0.79 6.52 -14.59
C LYS A 46 1.65 6.70 -13.34
N ARG A 47 2.36 5.66 -12.90
CA ARG A 47 3.19 5.68 -11.70
C ARG A 47 4.68 5.37 -11.95
N LYS A 48 5.16 5.52 -13.20
CA LYS A 48 6.57 5.32 -13.52
C LYS A 48 7.45 6.30 -12.74
N ASN A 49 8.41 5.76 -11.98
CA ASN A 49 9.34 6.48 -11.09
C ASN A 49 8.66 7.43 -10.10
N LYS A 50 7.46 7.07 -9.64
CA LYS A 50 6.75 7.80 -8.58
C LYS A 50 5.85 6.89 -7.76
N LEU A 51 5.53 7.34 -6.55
CA LEU A 51 4.52 6.75 -5.70
C LEU A 51 3.14 7.29 -6.07
N GLN A 52 2.17 6.41 -6.17
CA GLN A 52 0.76 6.74 -6.36
C GLN A 52 -0.05 6.29 -5.15
N THR A 53 -0.64 7.22 -4.43
CA THR A 53 -1.60 6.88 -3.38
C THR A 53 -2.83 6.24 -4.00
N ILE A 54 -3.21 5.05 -3.51
CA ILE A 54 -4.37 4.28 -3.97
C ILE A 54 -5.47 4.19 -2.91
N VAL A 55 -5.10 4.32 -1.63
CA VAL A 55 -6.05 4.37 -0.50
C VAL A 55 -5.55 5.39 0.50
N SER A 56 -6.44 6.22 1.03
CA SER A 56 -6.19 7.10 2.18
C SER A 56 -7.47 7.43 2.93
N ASN A 57 -7.35 8.10 4.08
CA ASN A 57 -8.49 8.59 4.85
C ASN A 57 -8.97 9.99 4.40
N GLU A 58 -8.33 10.57 3.42
CA GLU A 58 -8.74 11.84 2.83
C GLU A 58 -9.87 11.60 1.82
N GLU A 59 -10.80 12.52 1.73
CA GLU A 59 -11.81 12.49 0.68
C GLU A 59 -11.21 12.96 -0.65
N GLY A 60 -11.47 12.22 -1.72
CA GLY A 60 -10.93 12.56 -3.03
C GLY A 60 -11.39 11.63 -4.15
N GLN A 61 -11.09 12.01 -5.38
CA GLN A 61 -11.41 11.25 -6.59
C GLN A 61 -10.24 10.38 -7.07
N GLU A 62 -9.02 10.67 -6.62
CA GLU A 62 -7.80 10.04 -7.10
C GLU A 62 -7.48 8.70 -6.42
N HIS A 63 -8.10 8.39 -5.28
CA HIS A 63 -7.85 7.19 -4.48
C HIS A 63 -9.14 6.65 -3.86
N CYS A 64 -9.09 5.46 -3.26
CA CYS A 64 -10.18 4.92 -2.45
C CYS A 64 -10.04 5.39 -1.00
N TRP A 65 -11.18 5.59 -0.35
CA TRP A 65 -11.23 6.00 1.04
C TRP A 65 -11.17 4.82 2.01
N ILE A 66 -10.52 5.00 3.16
CA ILE A 66 -10.47 4.04 4.27
C ILE A 66 -10.80 4.71 5.60
N ASN A 67 -11.52 3.99 6.48
CA ASN A 67 -11.86 4.44 7.83
C ASN A 67 -10.71 4.14 8.82
N GLN A 68 -9.52 4.66 8.52
CA GLN A 68 -8.33 4.60 9.37
C GLN A 68 -7.33 5.68 8.92
N ASN A 69 -6.48 6.17 9.82
CA ASN A 69 -5.33 7.01 9.46
C ASN A 69 -4.27 6.17 8.76
N ALA A 70 -4.65 5.51 7.67
CA ALA A 70 -3.79 4.65 6.90
C ALA A 70 -3.66 5.17 5.47
N LYS A 71 -2.52 4.91 4.86
CA LYS A 71 -2.27 5.24 3.46
C LYS A 71 -1.60 4.08 2.75
N LEU A 72 -2.14 3.71 1.59
CA LEU A 72 -1.55 2.71 0.71
C LEU A 72 -1.06 3.41 -0.57
N SER A 73 0.17 3.14 -0.94
CA SER A 73 0.79 3.71 -2.13
C SER A 73 1.45 2.63 -2.97
N LEU A 74 1.19 2.63 -4.28
CA LEU A 74 1.88 1.78 -5.24
C LEU A 74 3.07 2.52 -5.82
N GLY A 75 4.20 1.82 -5.96
CA GLY A 75 5.39 2.27 -6.66
C GLY A 75 5.71 1.39 -7.87
N TRP A 76 6.19 2.01 -8.94
CA TRP A 76 6.88 1.34 -10.03
C TRP A 76 8.08 2.19 -10.41
N PHE A 77 9.27 1.67 -10.17
CA PHE A 77 10.52 2.39 -10.34
C PHE A 77 11.53 1.57 -11.16
N GLU A 78 12.22 2.26 -12.03
CA GLU A 78 13.38 1.70 -12.75
C GLU A 78 14.55 1.46 -11.77
N THR A 79 15.56 0.75 -12.22
CA THR A 79 16.78 0.46 -11.44
C THR A 79 17.50 1.75 -10.99
N ASN A 80 18.17 1.69 -9.85
CA ASN A 80 18.97 2.78 -9.27
C ASN A 80 18.20 4.06 -8.91
N ASN A 81 16.91 3.94 -8.61
CA ASN A 81 16.16 5.03 -8.02
C ASN A 81 16.23 4.98 -6.49
N THR A 82 16.40 6.13 -5.87
CA THR A 82 16.27 6.28 -4.41
C THR A 82 14.90 6.88 -4.11
N ILE A 83 14.15 6.20 -3.24
CA ILE A 83 12.79 6.57 -2.84
C ILE A 83 12.84 6.93 -1.37
N GLU A 84 12.55 8.18 -1.06
CA GLU A 84 12.32 8.63 0.32
C GLU A 84 10.81 8.67 0.57
N TYR A 85 10.35 7.96 1.58
CA TYR A 85 8.96 7.95 2.01
C TYR A 85 8.83 8.55 3.39
N LYS A 86 8.14 9.67 3.48
CA LYS A 86 7.85 10.37 4.72
C LYS A 86 6.47 9.95 5.23
N LEU A 87 6.43 9.44 6.47
CA LEU A 87 5.19 9.03 7.11
C LEU A 87 4.36 10.24 7.56
N ASN A 88 3.06 10.04 7.66
CA ASN A 88 2.20 10.97 8.38
C ASN A 88 2.64 10.99 9.86
N PRO A 89 2.78 12.16 10.50
CA PRO A 89 3.19 12.27 11.90
C PRO A 89 2.32 11.49 12.91
N LEU A 90 1.09 11.18 12.54
CA LEU A 90 0.17 10.37 13.36
C LEU A 90 0.43 8.86 13.24
N ASN A 91 1.22 8.44 12.25
CA ASN A 91 1.56 7.04 11.99
C ASN A 91 3.01 6.79 12.39
N LYS A 92 3.29 5.62 12.94
CA LYS A 92 4.62 5.21 13.37
C LYS A 92 5.06 3.89 12.75
N GLY A 93 4.26 3.36 11.83
CA GLY A 93 4.54 2.11 11.17
C GLY A 93 4.33 2.18 9.67
N VAL A 94 5.25 1.55 8.96
CA VAL A 94 5.16 1.34 7.53
C VAL A 94 5.63 -0.06 7.17
N TYR A 95 4.86 -0.72 6.31
CA TYR A 95 5.15 -2.04 5.77
C TYR A 95 5.29 -1.93 4.27
N VAL A 96 6.37 -2.49 3.72
CA VAL A 96 6.65 -2.49 2.29
C VAL A 96 6.69 -3.92 1.79
N PHE A 97 5.85 -4.24 0.82
CA PHE A 97 5.81 -5.54 0.16
C PHE A 97 6.23 -5.41 -1.30
N VAL A 98 7.24 -6.16 -1.70
CA VAL A 98 7.78 -6.17 -3.07
C VAL A 98 6.98 -7.18 -3.91
N MET A 99 6.23 -6.69 -4.88
CA MET A 99 5.48 -7.53 -5.82
C MET A 99 6.41 -8.11 -6.89
N GLU A 100 7.22 -7.25 -7.49
CA GLU A 100 8.23 -7.62 -8.50
C GLU A 100 9.51 -6.82 -8.26
N GLY A 101 10.66 -7.40 -8.59
CA GLY A 101 11.95 -6.75 -8.47
C GLY A 101 12.62 -6.94 -7.11
N ALA A 102 13.46 -5.98 -6.71
CA ALA A 102 14.15 -5.95 -5.43
C ALA A 102 14.41 -4.52 -4.97
N LEU A 103 14.19 -4.29 -3.69
CA LEU A 103 14.51 -3.04 -2.98
C LEU A 103 15.65 -3.29 -1.99
N LYS A 104 16.42 -2.25 -1.74
CA LYS A 104 17.42 -2.22 -0.68
C LYS A 104 17.11 -1.11 0.31
N SER A 105 17.18 -1.43 1.61
CA SER A 105 17.06 -0.46 2.69
C SER A 105 18.18 -0.71 3.70
N GLY A 106 19.11 0.23 3.82
CA GLY A 106 20.34 0.02 4.59
C GLY A 106 21.14 -1.17 4.05
N ASN A 107 21.34 -2.19 4.88
CA ASN A 107 22.05 -3.43 4.50
C ASN A 107 21.11 -4.58 4.08
N GLU A 108 19.80 -4.37 4.14
CA GLU A 108 18.81 -5.40 3.84
C GLU A 108 18.35 -5.30 2.38
N THR A 109 18.36 -6.41 1.68
CA THR A 109 17.74 -6.57 0.36
C THR A 109 16.43 -7.30 0.49
N ILE A 110 15.36 -6.70 -0.03
CA ILE A 110 13.99 -7.20 -0.01
C ILE A 110 13.66 -7.63 -1.44
N GLY A 111 13.63 -8.93 -1.67
CA GLY A 111 13.38 -9.52 -2.98
C GLY A 111 11.89 -9.64 -3.33
N ARG A 112 11.63 -10.21 -4.50
CA ARG A 112 10.27 -10.48 -4.97
C ARG A 112 9.47 -11.33 -3.97
N ARG A 113 8.29 -10.86 -3.59
CA ARG A 113 7.38 -11.47 -2.61
C ARG A 113 7.87 -11.42 -1.16
N ASP A 114 8.95 -10.70 -0.90
CA ASP A 114 9.39 -10.38 0.44
C ASP A 114 8.79 -9.07 0.92
N ALA A 115 8.90 -8.84 2.22
CA ALA A 115 8.43 -7.61 2.85
C ALA A 115 9.35 -7.17 3.99
N ILE A 116 9.30 -5.89 4.31
CA ILE A 116 9.96 -5.29 5.46
C ILE A 116 9.03 -4.34 6.18
N GLY A 117 9.09 -4.34 7.51
CA GLY A 117 8.37 -3.42 8.37
C GLY A 117 9.32 -2.48 9.08
N PHE A 118 8.92 -1.22 9.20
CA PHE A 118 9.61 -0.19 9.98
C PHE A 118 8.62 0.40 10.97
N TRP A 119 9.10 0.69 12.16
CA TRP A 119 8.32 1.32 13.22
C TRP A 119 9.16 2.35 13.97
N GLU A 120 8.50 3.26 14.68
CA GLU A 120 9.14 4.36 15.42
C GLU A 120 10.05 5.23 14.53
N THR A 121 9.63 5.45 13.27
CA THR A 121 10.36 6.27 12.31
C THR A 121 9.43 7.28 11.63
N ASP A 122 10.00 8.39 11.20
CA ASP A 122 9.27 9.42 10.46
C ASP A 122 9.55 9.34 8.95
N THR A 123 10.64 8.68 8.56
CA THR A 123 11.07 8.56 7.16
C THR A 123 11.76 7.21 6.92
N VAL A 124 11.47 6.59 5.80
CA VAL A 124 12.17 5.40 5.31
C VAL A 124 12.72 5.63 3.91
N THR A 125 13.88 5.05 3.64
CA THR A 125 14.57 5.20 2.35
C THR A 125 14.83 3.84 1.74
N PHE A 126 14.51 3.72 0.45
CA PHE A 126 14.75 2.52 -0.36
C PHE A 126 15.51 2.88 -1.61
N THR A 127 16.31 1.94 -2.11
CA THR A 127 16.92 2.01 -3.45
C THR A 127 16.47 0.80 -4.24
N THR A 128 16.09 1.00 -5.50
CA THR A 128 15.76 -0.10 -6.42
C THR A 128 17.04 -0.73 -6.97
N GLU A 129 17.26 -2.01 -6.71
CA GLU A 129 18.39 -2.76 -7.27
C GLU A 129 18.11 -3.26 -8.69
N GLN A 130 16.84 -3.35 -9.05
CA GLN A 130 16.34 -3.63 -10.39
C GLN A 130 14.99 -2.95 -10.57
N GLU A 131 14.41 -2.97 -11.77
CA GLU A 131 13.03 -2.49 -11.96
C GLU A 131 12.11 -3.19 -10.98
N SER A 132 11.38 -2.41 -10.19
CA SER A 132 10.62 -2.92 -9.05
C SER A 132 9.21 -2.36 -8.97
N GLU A 133 8.28 -3.24 -8.62
CA GLU A 133 6.91 -2.89 -8.22
C GLU A 133 6.68 -3.29 -6.77
N PHE A 134 6.12 -2.37 -6.00
CA PHE A 134 5.90 -2.59 -4.58
C PHE A 134 4.70 -1.79 -4.08
N ILE A 135 4.17 -2.20 -2.95
CA ILE A 135 3.17 -1.45 -2.19
C ILE A 135 3.75 -1.02 -0.85
N ILE A 136 3.52 0.23 -0.50
CA ILE A 136 3.78 0.79 0.82
C ILE A 136 2.45 0.89 1.55
N ILE A 137 2.38 0.30 2.74
CA ILE A 137 1.22 0.32 3.63
C ILE A 137 1.65 1.06 4.89
N GLU A 138 1.14 2.25 5.06
CA GLU A 138 1.33 3.07 6.25
C GLU A 138 0.09 3.01 7.11
N ALA A 139 0.26 2.74 8.40
CA ALA A 139 -0.83 2.66 9.36
C ALA A 139 -0.40 3.12 10.75
N PRO A 140 -1.34 3.57 11.60
CA PRO A 140 -1.04 3.80 13.01
C PRO A 140 -0.70 2.46 13.68
N ILE A 141 0.36 2.45 14.49
CA ILE A 141 0.67 1.34 15.38
C ILE A 141 0.15 1.73 16.76
N ASN A 142 -0.86 1.00 17.23
CA ASN A 142 -1.34 1.12 18.60
C ASN A 142 -0.51 0.17 19.47
N HIS A 143 0.17 0.72 20.45
CA HIS A 143 0.83 -0.03 21.52
C HIS A 143 -0.12 -0.23 22.69
#